data_0f5027908cb3f4763feda48b5573f253
#
_entry.id   0f5027908cb3f4763feda48b5573f253
#
_cell.length_a   1.000
_cell.length_b   1.000
_cell.length_c   1.000
_cell.angle_alpha   90.00
_cell.angle_beta   90.00
_cell.angle_gamma   90.00
#
_symmetry.space_group_name_H-M   'P 1'
#
loop_
_entity.id
_entity.type
_entity.pdbx_description
1 polymer ?
#
loop_
_entity_poly.entity_id
_entity_poly.type
_entity_poly.pdbx_seq_one_letter_code
_entity_poly.pdbx_strand_id
1 'polypeptide(L)'
;VVDSTYLYIGADNGLLIYNYRTDTYQEPEADFPTDIRTLALRDGVLWLGTLNGLYTYSPETRQLSAITEGLPHQTIYSIIRASDDNLYIGTYNGCCRYIPATGRFETIDLPVTRGRSNQFVNSLLEDTARGCIWIGTEGCLFKYTPADGHTQRIDAFHDNSVKSLALDGNGQLLVGTDNGLYVYQEDEPLLHVVHDSRNLQSLSNNIIWTIFADREHNVWLGTDYGISMFRHNSVLRHIPISQITGTGEGNQFYSMLRDTHGTYWFGGTNGLIRFTALMHG
;
A
#
# COMPACT_ATOMS: atom_id res chain seq x y z
N VAL A 1 -6.92 -0.92 7.21
CA VAL A 1 -8.12 -0.16 6.82
C VAL A 1 -8.86 0.27 8.08
N VAL A 2 -9.51 1.41 8.05
CA VAL A 2 -10.16 2.05 9.19
C VAL A 2 -11.57 2.52 8.83
N ASP A 3 -12.49 2.36 9.77
CA ASP A 3 -13.78 3.04 9.79
C ASP A 3 -13.90 3.95 11.04
N SER A 4 -15.11 4.45 11.35
CA SER A 4 -15.33 5.34 12.50
C SER A 4 -15.19 4.66 13.86
N THR A 5 -15.18 3.33 13.93
CA THR A 5 -15.20 2.55 15.18
C THR A 5 -14.06 1.55 15.26
N TYR A 6 -13.65 0.98 14.15
CA TYR A 6 -12.70 -0.12 14.08
C TYR A 6 -11.50 0.16 13.17
N LEU A 7 -10.34 -0.33 13.59
CA LEU A 7 -9.16 -0.53 12.74
C LEU A 7 -9.06 -2.01 12.41
N TYR A 8 -9.07 -2.34 11.14
CA TYR A 8 -8.91 -3.69 10.62
C TYR A 8 -7.47 -3.89 10.17
N ILE A 9 -6.84 -4.93 10.67
CA ILE A 9 -5.41 -5.22 10.49
C ILE A 9 -5.27 -6.62 9.90
N GLY A 10 -4.79 -6.69 8.67
CA GLY A 10 -4.41 -7.97 8.06
C GLY A 10 -3.02 -8.38 8.52
N ALA A 11 -2.86 -9.64 8.87
CA ALA A 11 -1.62 -10.22 9.32
C ALA A 11 -1.42 -11.63 8.76
N ASP A 12 -0.22 -12.21 8.99
CA ASP A 12 0.09 -13.57 8.54
C ASP A 12 -0.80 -14.62 9.21
N ASN A 13 -1.26 -14.34 10.43
CA ASN A 13 -2.14 -15.25 11.20
C ASN A 13 -3.63 -14.91 11.11
N GLY A 14 -4.04 -13.99 10.24
CA GLY A 14 -5.43 -13.63 10.01
C GLY A 14 -5.77 -12.15 10.16
N LEU A 15 -7.04 -11.86 10.47
CA LEU A 15 -7.56 -10.51 10.64
C LEU A 15 -7.66 -10.16 12.12
N LEU A 16 -7.04 -9.05 12.52
CA LEU A 16 -7.20 -8.46 13.84
C LEU A 16 -8.11 -7.23 13.75
N ILE A 17 -9.03 -7.08 14.69
CA ILE A 17 -9.97 -5.96 14.75
C ILE A 17 -9.75 -5.19 16.04
N TYR A 18 -9.32 -3.94 15.93
CA TYR A 18 -9.14 -3.05 17.08
C TYR A 18 -10.31 -2.08 17.19
N ASN A 19 -10.91 -2.01 18.38
CA ASN A 19 -12.01 -1.11 18.67
C ASN A 19 -11.51 0.14 19.40
N TYR A 20 -11.67 1.31 18.78
CA TYR A 20 -11.25 2.60 19.35
C TYR A 20 -12.01 3.01 20.61
N ARG A 21 -13.29 2.59 20.76
CA ARG A 21 -14.15 3.00 21.89
C ARG A 21 -13.79 2.28 23.17
N THR A 22 -13.41 1.02 23.05
CA THR A 22 -13.12 0.14 24.18
C THR A 22 -11.64 -0.06 24.43
N ASP A 23 -10.78 0.41 23.50
CA ASP A 23 -9.32 0.19 23.50
C ASP A 23 -8.97 -1.31 23.60
N THR A 24 -9.71 -2.13 22.86
CA THR A 24 -9.57 -3.61 22.88
C THR A 24 -9.40 -4.19 21.50
N TYR A 25 -8.69 -5.29 21.43
CA TYR A 25 -8.61 -6.12 20.24
C TYR A 25 -9.66 -7.21 20.32
N GLN A 26 -10.27 -7.49 19.16
CA GLN A 26 -11.16 -8.61 18.95
C GLN A 26 -10.51 -9.52 17.92
N GLU A 27 -10.27 -10.76 18.29
CA GLU A 27 -9.95 -11.79 17.33
C GLU A 27 -11.24 -12.19 16.60
N PRO A 28 -11.23 -12.31 15.27
CA PRO A 28 -12.41 -12.73 14.56
C PRO A 28 -12.75 -14.17 14.94
N GLU A 29 -14.05 -14.39 15.15
CA GLU A 29 -14.58 -15.75 15.26
C GLU A 29 -14.52 -16.41 13.89
N ALA A 30 -14.10 -17.65 13.81
CA ALA A 30 -14.00 -18.50 12.62
C ALA A 30 -12.65 -18.52 11.91
N ASP A 31 -12.51 -19.49 11.02
CA ASP A 31 -11.33 -19.76 10.21
C ASP A 31 -11.07 -18.67 9.16
N PHE A 32 -10.53 -17.56 9.62
CA PHE A 32 -10.08 -16.51 8.71
C PHE A 32 -8.89 -16.99 7.90
N PRO A 33 -8.79 -16.54 6.63
CA PRO A 33 -7.61 -16.84 5.83
C PRO A 33 -6.36 -16.24 6.48
N THR A 34 -5.26 -16.95 6.40
CA THR A 34 -3.93 -16.48 6.77
C THR A 34 -3.31 -15.61 5.66
N ASP A 35 -2.17 -15.00 5.95
CA ASP A 35 -1.38 -14.24 4.97
C ASP A 35 -2.16 -13.12 4.29
N ILE A 36 -2.90 -12.33 5.07
CA ILE A 36 -3.64 -11.17 4.57
C ILE A 36 -2.65 -10.05 4.23
N ARG A 37 -2.51 -9.77 2.95
CA ARG A 37 -1.56 -8.78 2.42
C ARG A 37 -2.17 -7.39 2.22
N THR A 38 -3.47 -7.35 1.95
CA THR A 38 -4.15 -6.09 1.62
C THR A 38 -5.61 -6.13 2.04
N LEU A 39 -6.14 -4.97 2.39
CA LEU A 39 -7.51 -4.78 2.81
C LEU A 39 -8.11 -3.58 2.09
N ALA A 40 -9.36 -3.71 1.65
CA ALA A 40 -10.17 -2.58 1.21
C ALA A 40 -11.55 -2.64 1.87
N LEU A 41 -12.09 -1.48 2.22
CA LEU A 41 -13.45 -1.37 2.77
C LEU A 41 -14.37 -0.75 1.70
N ARG A 42 -15.45 -1.45 1.40
CA ARG A 42 -16.48 -0.96 0.49
C ARG A 42 -17.86 -1.29 1.05
N ASP A 43 -18.69 -0.26 1.23
CA ASP A 43 -20.09 -0.38 1.67
C ASP A 43 -20.26 -1.25 2.93
N GLY A 44 -19.34 -1.11 3.91
CA GLY A 44 -19.34 -1.89 5.13
C GLY A 44 -18.80 -3.32 5.00
N VAL A 45 -18.37 -3.74 3.81
CA VAL A 45 -17.77 -5.05 3.55
C VAL A 45 -16.27 -4.91 3.38
N LEU A 46 -15.51 -5.70 4.12
CA LEU A 46 -14.06 -5.83 3.94
C LEU A 46 -13.74 -6.80 2.81
N TRP A 47 -12.86 -6.38 1.94
CA TRP A 47 -12.21 -7.19 0.93
C TRP A 47 -10.81 -7.55 1.42
N LEU A 48 -10.52 -8.84 1.50
CA LEU A 48 -9.30 -9.39 2.09
C LEU A 48 -8.49 -10.06 0.98
N GLY A 49 -7.41 -9.42 0.57
CA GLY A 49 -6.46 -10.02 -0.38
C GLY A 49 -5.38 -10.80 0.37
N THR A 50 -5.24 -12.07 0.03
CA THR A 50 -4.32 -12.99 0.69
C THR A 50 -3.37 -13.67 -0.31
N LEU A 51 -2.40 -14.44 0.18
CA LEU A 51 -1.57 -15.27 -0.70
C LEU A 51 -2.35 -16.44 -1.33
N ASN A 52 -3.52 -16.78 -0.78
CA ASN A 52 -4.29 -17.97 -1.16
C ASN A 52 -5.74 -17.65 -1.61
N GLY A 53 -6.04 -16.43 -1.97
CA GLY A 53 -7.36 -16.06 -2.47
C GLY A 53 -7.81 -14.66 -2.10
N LEU A 54 -8.96 -14.30 -2.65
CA LEU A 54 -9.70 -13.10 -2.34
C LEU A 54 -10.95 -13.47 -1.54
N TYR A 55 -11.17 -12.75 -0.45
CA TYR A 55 -12.32 -12.98 0.43
C TYR A 55 -13.06 -11.68 0.69
N THR A 56 -14.33 -11.80 1.02
CA THR A 56 -15.14 -10.71 1.57
C THR A 56 -15.58 -11.06 2.98
N TYR A 57 -15.55 -10.07 3.86
CA TYR A 57 -16.05 -10.20 5.23
C TYR A 57 -17.00 -9.05 5.57
N SER A 58 -18.19 -9.39 6.05
CA SER A 58 -19.15 -8.44 6.58
C SER A 58 -19.06 -8.41 8.10
N PRO A 59 -18.57 -7.32 8.72
CA PRO A 59 -18.51 -7.21 10.18
C PRO A 59 -19.90 -7.22 10.84
N GLU A 60 -20.94 -6.75 10.14
CA GLU A 60 -22.30 -6.71 10.63
C GLU A 60 -22.91 -8.09 10.77
N THR A 61 -22.78 -8.94 9.76
CA THR A 61 -23.34 -10.30 9.73
C THR A 61 -22.33 -11.37 10.16
N ARG A 62 -21.06 -11.01 10.34
CA ARG A 62 -19.93 -11.90 10.62
C ARG A 62 -19.74 -12.99 9.55
N GLN A 63 -20.16 -12.71 8.32
CA GLN A 63 -20.08 -13.66 7.22
C GLN A 63 -18.78 -13.46 6.44
N LEU A 64 -18.00 -14.52 6.31
CA LEU A 64 -16.83 -14.64 5.44
C LEU A 64 -17.21 -15.44 4.19
N SER A 65 -16.80 -14.94 3.03
CA SER A 65 -17.05 -15.61 1.73
C SER A 65 -15.81 -15.53 0.84
N ALA A 66 -15.46 -16.66 0.21
CA ALA A 66 -14.36 -16.71 -0.75
C ALA A 66 -14.83 -16.31 -2.15
N ILE A 67 -13.98 -15.59 -2.91
CA ILE A 67 -14.16 -15.30 -4.32
C ILE A 67 -13.19 -16.18 -5.10
N THR A 68 -13.74 -17.14 -5.84
CA THR A 68 -12.97 -18.19 -6.50
C THR A 68 -12.80 -18.01 -8.00
N GLU A 69 -13.58 -17.11 -8.62
CA GLU A 69 -13.62 -16.92 -10.08
C GLU A 69 -13.34 -15.47 -10.48
N GLY A 70 -12.89 -15.28 -11.71
CA GLY A 70 -12.70 -13.97 -12.32
C GLY A 70 -11.37 -13.28 -12.03
N LEU A 71 -10.54 -13.83 -11.16
CA LEU A 71 -9.22 -13.28 -10.82
C LEU A 71 -8.13 -13.77 -11.78
N PRO A 72 -7.17 -12.91 -12.19
CA PRO A 72 -6.01 -13.33 -12.97
C PRO A 72 -5.12 -14.34 -12.22
N HIS A 73 -5.02 -14.20 -10.91
CA HIS A 73 -4.28 -15.11 -10.02
C HIS A 73 -4.85 -15.06 -8.61
N GLN A 74 -4.71 -16.15 -7.85
CA GLN A 74 -5.25 -16.24 -6.48
C GLN A 74 -4.40 -15.51 -5.42
N THR A 75 -3.14 -15.23 -5.69
CA THR A 75 -2.27 -14.48 -4.78
C THR A 75 -2.46 -12.99 -4.99
N ILE A 76 -2.99 -12.29 -3.99
CA ILE A 76 -3.38 -10.89 -4.04
C ILE A 76 -2.41 -10.05 -3.22
N TYR A 77 -1.89 -8.97 -3.79
CA TYR A 77 -0.94 -8.07 -3.12
C TYR A 77 -1.48 -6.67 -2.88
N SER A 78 -2.41 -6.20 -3.71
CA SER A 78 -2.95 -4.86 -3.59
C SER A 78 -4.43 -4.81 -3.98
N ILE A 79 -5.23 -4.09 -3.20
CA ILE A 79 -6.63 -3.78 -3.51
C ILE A 79 -6.85 -2.30 -3.21
N ILE A 80 -7.43 -1.56 -4.15
CA ILE A 80 -7.92 -0.21 -3.92
C ILE A 80 -9.38 -0.08 -4.35
N ARG A 81 -10.15 0.73 -3.63
CA ARG A 81 -11.43 1.25 -4.09
C ARG A 81 -11.16 2.59 -4.76
N ALA A 82 -11.54 2.72 -6.02
CA ALA A 82 -11.38 3.95 -6.78
C ALA A 82 -12.66 4.81 -6.73
N SER A 83 -12.54 6.05 -7.17
CA SER A 83 -13.62 7.05 -7.20
C SER A 83 -14.75 6.68 -8.16
N ASP A 84 -14.50 5.78 -9.13
CA ASP A 84 -15.49 5.18 -10.04
C ASP A 84 -16.30 4.05 -9.38
N ASP A 85 -16.12 3.85 -8.06
CA ASP A 85 -16.73 2.80 -7.24
C ASP A 85 -16.28 1.37 -7.56
N ASN A 86 -15.37 1.18 -8.51
CA ASN A 86 -14.77 -0.12 -8.80
C ASN A 86 -13.65 -0.46 -7.79
N LEU A 87 -13.37 -1.76 -7.66
CA LEU A 87 -12.19 -2.23 -6.96
C LEU A 87 -11.13 -2.65 -7.99
N TYR A 88 -9.92 -2.13 -7.84
CA TYR A 88 -8.77 -2.57 -8.62
C TYR A 88 -7.94 -3.52 -7.78
N ILE A 89 -7.55 -4.66 -8.37
CA ILE A 89 -6.96 -5.79 -7.65
C ILE A 89 -5.69 -6.20 -8.36
N GLY A 90 -4.57 -6.03 -7.68
CA GLY A 90 -3.24 -6.45 -8.13
C GLY A 90 -2.90 -7.83 -7.61
N THR A 91 -2.47 -8.71 -8.51
CA THR A 91 -2.16 -10.10 -8.23
C THR A 91 -0.72 -10.46 -8.56
N TYR A 92 -0.29 -11.66 -8.19
CA TYR A 92 1.02 -12.20 -8.61
C TYR A 92 1.18 -12.26 -10.14
N ASN A 93 0.08 -12.38 -10.88
CA ASN A 93 0.11 -12.49 -12.33
C ASN A 93 -1.02 -11.66 -12.97
N GLY A 94 -0.85 -10.35 -13.01
CA GLY A 94 -1.77 -9.42 -13.64
C GLY A 94 -2.62 -8.61 -12.68
N CYS A 95 -3.45 -7.77 -13.26
CA CYS A 95 -4.37 -6.87 -12.59
C CYS A 95 -5.77 -7.01 -13.17
N CYS A 96 -6.79 -6.83 -12.33
CA CYS A 96 -8.18 -6.75 -12.78
C CYS A 96 -8.94 -5.65 -12.03
N ARG A 97 -10.08 -5.24 -12.58
CA ARG A 97 -11.07 -4.44 -11.88
C ARG A 97 -12.33 -5.28 -11.62
N TYR A 98 -12.87 -5.15 -10.43
CA TYR A 98 -14.20 -5.66 -10.10
C TYR A 98 -15.20 -4.53 -10.24
N ILE A 99 -16.28 -4.78 -11.00
CA ILE A 99 -17.36 -3.84 -11.27
C ILE A 99 -18.58 -4.24 -10.44
N PRO A 100 -18.87 -3.56 -9.32
CA PRO A 100 -19.95 -3.95 -8.42
C PRO A 100 -21.34 -3.95 -9.09
N ALA A 101 -21.58 -3.01 -10.00
CA ALA A 101 -22.84 -2.90 -10.70
C ALA A 101 -23.23 -4.16 -11.49
N THR A 102 -22.24 -4.95 -11.93
CA THR A 102 -22.45 -6.18 -12.72
C THR A 102 -22.00 -7.44 -12.00
N GLY A 103 -21.24 -7.29 -10.90
CA GLY A 103 -20.59 -8.40 -10.19
C GLY A 103 -19.48 -9.07 -10.98
N ARG A 104 -18.90 -8.42 -12.00
CA ARG A 104 -17.93 -8.99 -12.91
C ARG A 104 -16.52 -8.49 -12.66
N PHE A 105 -15.55 -9.37 -12.91
CA PHE A 105 -14.13 -9.04 -13.00
C PHE A 105 -13.73 -8.83 -14.45
N GLU A 106 -12.98 -7.78 -14.73
CA GLU A 106 -12.40 -7.48 -16.03
C GLU A 106 -10.89 -7.38 -15.90
N THR A 107 -10.16 -8.18 -16.67
CA THR A 107 -8.69 -8.15 -16.68
C THR A 107 -8.20 -6.85 -17.33
N ILE A 108 -7.22 -6.23 -16.71
CA ILE A 108 -6.48 -5.09 -17.27
C ILE A 108 -5.26 -5.64 -17.99
N ASP A 109 -5.14 -5.34 -19.28
CA ASP A 109 -4.02 -5.77 -20.09
C ASP A 109 -2.76 -4.97 -19.72
N LEU A 110 -1.74 -5.69 -19.22
CA LEU A 110 -0.43 -5.13 -18.92
C LEU A 110 0.55 -5.61 -20.00
N PRO A 111 1.05 -4.70 -20.86
CA PRO A 111 1.93 -5.07 -21.95
C PRO A 111 3.17 -5.83 -21.46
N VAL A 112 3.35 -7.07 -21.95
CA VAL A 112 4.47 -7.94 -21.52
C VAL A 112 5.76 -7.49 -22.19
N THR A 113 6.80 -7.30 -21.37
CA THR A 113 8.15 -7.03 -21.86
C THR A 113 9.02 -8.28 -21.76
N ARG A 114 9.76 -8.60 -22.82
CA ARG A 114 10.62 -9.79 -22.83
C ARG A 114 11.62 -9.77 -21.68
N GLY A 115 11.63 -10.87 -20.91
CA GLY A 115 12.67 -11.17 -19.91
C GLY A 115 12.42 -10.68 -18.50
N ARG A 116 11.23 -10.10 -18.15
CA ARG A 116 10.93 -9.62 -16.80
C ARG A 116 9.49 -9.89 -16.37
N SER A 117 9.30 -10.12 -15.07
CA SER A 117 7.98 -10.32 -14.47
C SER A 117 7.31 -8.95 -14.21
N ASN A 118 6.80 -8.34 -15.26
CA ASN A 118 5.98 -7.12 -15.18
C ASN A 118 4.50 -7.41 -14.89
N GLN A 119 4.16 -8.65 -14.59
CA GLN A 119 2.81 -9.09 -14.25
C GLN A 119 2.58 -9.17 -12.73
N PHE A 120 3.65 -9.19 -11.92
CA PHE A 120 3.53 -9.19 -10.48
C PHE A 120 3.23 -7.76 -9.99
N VAL A 121 1.98 -7.51 -9.62
CA VAL A 121 1.48 -6.19 -9.20
C VAL A 121 1.60 -6.04 -7.70
N ASN A 122 2.56 -5.21 -7.25
CA ASN A 122 2.81 -4.93 -5.83
C ASN A 122 1.90 -3.83 -5.27
N SER A 123 1.60 -2.81 -6.07
CA SER A 123 0.91 -1.62 -5.60
C SER A 123 0.00 -1.01 -6.66
N LEU A 124 -1.09 -0.42 -6.18
CA LEU A 124 -2.08 0.30 -6.97
C LEU A 124 -2.34 1.66 -6.33
N LEU A 125 -2.53 2.69 -7.15
CA LEU A 125 -2.86 4.03 -6.68
C LEU A 125 -3.78 4.73 -7.67
N GLU A 126 -4.89 5.26 -7.20
CA GLU A 126 -5.72 6.15 -8.01
C GLU A 126 -5.15 7.57 -8.02
N ASP A 127 -5.05 8.14 -9.19
CA ASP A 127 -4.73 9.55 -9.43
C ASP A 127 -5.93 10.21 -10.11
N THR A 128 -6.81 10.76 -9.31
CA THR A 128 -8.05 11.39 -9.79
C THR A 128 -7.78 12.64 -10.61
N ALA A 129 -6.70 13.38 -10.31
CA ALA A 129 -6.33 14.58 -11.06
C ALA A 129 -5.89 14.26 -12.49
N ARG A 130 -5.21 13.11 -12.67
CA ARG A 130 -4.78 12.62 -13.99
C ARG A 130 -5.77 11.63 -14.62
N GLY A 131 -6.85 11.24 -13.89
CA GLY A 131 -7.86 10.30 -14.35
C GLY A 131 -7.31 8.89 -14.61
N CYS A 132 -6.38 8.43 -13.82
CA CYS A 132 -5.71 7.16 -14.06
C CYS A 132 -5.49 6.34 -12.77
N ILE A 133 -5.21 5.05 -12.97
CA ILE A 133 -4.69 4.14 -11.94
C ILE A 133 -3.22 3.87 -12.26
N TRP A 134 -2.35 4.19 -11.33
CA TRP A 134 -0.95 3.79 -11.36
C TRP A 134 -0.83 2.35 -10.88
N ILE A 135 -0.09 1.51 -11.62
CA ILE A 135 0.11 0.09 -11.34
C ILE A 135 1.60 -0.18 -11.22
N GLY A 136 2.07 -0.40 -10.00
CA GLY A 136 3.45 -0.74 -9.70
C GLY A 136 3.70 -2.24 -9.74
N THR A 137 4.71 -2.67 -10.48
CA THR A 137 5.05 -4.10 -10.65
C THR A 137 6.51 -4.40 -10.28
N GLU A 138 6.88 -5.67 -10.29
CA GLU A 138 8.28 -6.11 -10.06
C GLU A 138 9.29 -5.62 -11.12
N GLY A 139 8.84 -5.03 -12.21
CA GLY A 139 9.75 -4.63 -13.28
C GLY A 139 9.51 -3.25 -13.86
N CYS A 140 8.39 -2.61 -13.53
CA CYS A 140 8.05 -1.31 -14.11
C CYS A 140 6.82 -0.66 -13.44
N LEU A 141 6.53 0.56 -13.87
CA LEU A 141 5.30 1.28 -13.56
C LEU A 141 4.42 1.33 -14.81
N PHE A 142 3.12 1.13 -14.62
CA PHE A 142 2.12 1.37 -15.65
C PHE A 142 1.16 2.48 -15.24
N LYS A 143 0.65 3.21 -16.24
CA LYS A 143 -0.46 4.14 -16.13
C LYS A 143 -1.65 3.54 -16.89
N TYR A 144 -2.69 3.20 -16.18
CA TYR A 144 -3.95 2.70 -16.77
C TYR A 144 -5.00 3.81 -16.74
N THR A 145 -5.64 4.08 -17.88
CA THR A 145 -6.72 5.07 -18.02
C THR A 145 -8.06 4.33 -18.11
N PRO A 146 -8.89 4.35 -17.05
CA PRO A 146 -10.17 3.62 -17.04
C PRO A 146 -11.16 4.05 -18.12
N ALA A 147 -11.08 5.31 -18.56
CA ALA A 147 -12.01 5.90 -19.52
C ALA A 147 -11.94 5.26 -20.93
N ASP A 148 -10.76 4.84 -21.35
CA ASP A 148 -10.53 4.23 -22.67
C ASP A 148 -9.91 2.82 -22.59
N GLY A 149 -9.59 2.35 -21.39
CA GLY A 149 -8.97 1.05 -21.15
C GLY A 149 -7.49 0.98 -21.56
N HIS A 150 -6.87 2.10 -21.86
CA HIS A 150 -5.49 2.14 -22.31
C HIS A 150 -4.50 1.97 -21.17
N THR A 151 -3.46 1.14 -21.38
CA THR A 151 -2.35 0.95 -20.47
C THR A 151 -1.05 1.41 -21.11
N GLN A 152 -0.41 2.40 -20.50
CA GLN A 152 0.90 2.92 -20.89
C GLN A 152 1.98 2.42 -19.93
N ARG A 153 3.06 1.86 -20.46
CA ARG A 153 4.27 1.56 -19.66
C ARG A 153 5.10 2.82 -19.47
N ILE A 154 5.63 2.99 -18.26
CA ILE A 154 6.55 4.08 -17.92
C ILE A 154 7.95 3.51 -17.72
N ASP A 155 8.85 3.82 -18.64
CA ASP A 155 10.20 3.25 -18.68
C ASP A 155 11.23 4.01 -17.81
N ALA A 156 10.81 5.06 -17.10
CA ALA A 156 11.67 5.97 -16.35
C ALA A 156 12.40 5.34 -15.14
N PHE A 157 12.01 4.15 -14.71
CA PHE A 157 12.48 3.55 -13.44
C PHE A 157 13.54 2.46 -13.62
N HIS A 158 14.15 2.34 -14.80
CA HIS A 158 15.27 1.44 -15.10
C HIS A 158 15.08 0.00 -14.61
N ASP A 159 13.85 -0.52 -14.73
CA ASP A 159 13.47 -1.88 -14.33
C ASP A 159 13.54 -2.17 -12.81
N ASN A 160 13.52 -1.14 -11.97
CA ASN A 160 13.40 -1.32 -10.53
C ASN A 160 12.01 -1.88 -10.16
N SER A 161 11.96 -2.72 -9.15
CA SER A 161 10.70 -3.18 -8.59
C SER A 161 9.98 -2.02 -7.92
N VAL A 162 8.78 -1.69 -8.40
CA VAL A 162 7.91 -0.68 -7.78
C VAL A 162 7.12 -1.33 -6.64
N LYS A 163 7.49 -1.00 -5.40
CA LYS A 163 6.92 -1.60 -4.18
C LYS A 163 5.72 -0.82 -3.66
N SER A 164 5.76 0.50 -3.77
CA SER A 164 4.73 1.38 -3.20
C SER A 164 4.55 2.66 -4.00
N LEU A 165 3.35 3.21 -3.95
CA LEU A 165 2.94 4.40 -4.67
C LEU A 165 2.16 5.33 -3.73
N ALA A 166 2.38 6.64 -3.83
CA ALA A 166 1.56 7.66 -3.17
C ALA A 166 1.57 8.95 -3.97
N LEU A 167 0.59 9.82 -3.73
CA LEU A 167 0.65 11.22 -4.16
C LEU A 167 1.05 12.08 -2.95
N ASP A 168 1.97 13.00 -3.14
CA ASP A 168 2.28 14.00 -2.11
C ASP A 168 1.23 15.12 -2.06
N GLY A 169 1.38 16.07 -1.13
CA GLY A 169 0.46 17.19 -0.98
C GLY A 169 0.38 18.14 -2.18
N ASN A 170 1.28 18.03 -3.15
CA ASN A 170 1.30 18.81 -4.40
C ASN A 170 0.83 17.99 -5.61
N GLY A 171 0.40 16.75 -5.40
CA GLY A 171 -0.01 15.84 -6.47
C GLY A 171 1.15 15.26 -7.28
N GLN A 172 2.39 15.32 -6.76
CA GLN A 172 3.53 14.62 -7.35
C GLN A 172 3.43 13.13 -7.02
N LEU A 173 3.72 12.27 -7.99
CA LEU A 173 3.76 10.84 -7.77
C LEU A 173 5.06 10.43 -7.10
N LEU A 174 4.94 9.81 -5.94
CA LEU A 174 6.02 9.19 -5.20
C LEU A 174 6.06 7.70 -5.51
N VAL A 175 7.21 7.23 -5.98
CA VAL A 175 7.42 5.84 -6.40
C VAL A 175 8.51 5.23 -5.53
N GLY A 176 8.11 4.40 -4.59
CA GLY A 176 9.00 3.62 -3.73
C GLY A 176 9.43 2.33 -4.43
N THR A 177 10.73 2.13 -4.52
CA THR A 177 11.32 1.00 -5.24
C THR A 177 12.26 0.19 -4.34
N ASP A 178 12.87 -0.85 -4.88
CA ASP A 178 14.00 -1.55 -4.28
C ASP A 178 15.33 -0.79 -4.41
N ASN A 179 15.32 0.35 -5.10
CA ASN A 179 16.47 1.24 -5.30
C ASN A 179 16.18 2.70 -4.93
N GLY A 180 15.44 2.94 -3.86
CA GLY A 180 15.15 4.28 -3.35
C GLY A 180 13.79 4.83 -3.76
N LEU A 181 13.61 6.12 -3.47
CA LEU A 181 12.42 6.88 -3.77
C LEU A 181 12.61 7.71 -5.03
N TYR A 182 11.69 7.60 -5.96
CA TYR A 182 11.58 8.53 -7.08
C TYR A 182 10.39 9.47 -6.85
N VAL A 183 10.62 10.75 -7.15
CA VAL A 183 9.55 11.74 -7.31
C VAL A 183 9.34 11.94 -8.81
N TYR A 184 8.14 11.69 -9.28
CA TYR A 184 7.80 11.64 -10.70
C TYR A 184 6.77 12.73 -11.03
N GLN A 185 7.06 13.50 -12.07
CA GLN A 185 6.17 14.54 -12.59
C GLN A 185 6.32 14.65 -14.11
N GLU A 186 5.20 14.79 -14.82
CA GLU A 186 5.16 15.10 -16.26
C GLU A 186 6.03 14.19 -17.14
N ASP A 187 5.95 12.88 -16.90
CA ASP A 187 6.65 11.83 -17.65
C ASP A 187 8.18 11.73 -17.45
N GLU A 188 8.73 12.45 -16.47
CA GLU A 188 10.15 12.40 -16.11
C GLU A 188 10.33 12.27 -14.59
N PRO A 189 11.31 11.46 -14.11
CA PRO A 189 11.68 11.47 -12.70
C PRO A 189 12.40 12.78 -12.36
N LEU A 190 11.79 13.57 -11.46
CA LEU A 190 12.37 14.83 -10.99
C LEU A 190 13.51 14.64 -10.00
N LEU A 191 13.40 13.62 -9.17
CA LEU A 191 14.30 13.39 -8.07
C LEU A 191 14.41 11.90 -7.78
N HIS A 192 15.63 11.43 -7.56
CA HIS A 192 15.92 10.09 -7.07
C HIS A 192 16.67 10.20 -5.74
N VAL A 193 16.04 9.74 -4.66
CA VAL A 193 16.57 9.78 -3.30
C VAL A 193 16.98 8.37 -2.88
N VAL A 194 18.22 8.23 -2.43
CA VAL A 194 18.80 6.95 -2.01
C VAL A 194 19.42 7.04 -0.62
N HIS A 195 19.66 5.88 -0.02
CA HIS A 195 20.45 5.78 1.20
C HIS A 195 21.93 6.09 0.94
N ASP A 196 22.53 6.91 1.80
CA ASP A 196 23.99 7.13 1.88
C ASP A 196 24.42 6.98 3.34
N SER A 197 25.19 5.96 3.64
CA SER A 197 25.68 5.66 5.00
C SER A 197 26.54 6.78 5.62
N ARG A 198 27.04 7.71 4.80
CA ARG A 198 27.82 8.88 5.23
C ARG A 198 26.95 10.12 5.49
N ASN A 199 25.67 10.04 5.12
CA ASN A 199 24.73 11.14 5.26
C ASN A 199 23.53 10.71 6.13
N LEU A 200 23.52 11.15 7.38
CA LEU A 200 22.44 10.86 8.33
C LEU A 200 21.08 11.46 7.92
N GLN A 201 21.06 12.31 6.90
CA GLN A 201 19.86 12.91 6.33
C GLN A 201 19.42 12.22 5.02
N SER A 202 20.00 11.08 4.69
CA SER A 202 19.56 10.24 3.56
C SER A 202 18.46 9.28 3.99
N LEU A 203 17.97 8.40 3.09
CA LEU A 203 17.03 7.34 3.44
C LEU A 203 17.61 6.37 4.46
N SER A 204 16.78 5.78 5.31
CA SER A 204 17.19 4.71 6.23
C SER A 204 17.62 3.44 5.47
N ASN A 205 16.98 3.16 4.35
CA ASN A 205 17.31 2.06 3.44
C ASN A 205 16.74 2.33 2.04
N ASN A 206 17.27 1.69 0.99
CA ASN A 206 16.81 1.85 -0.38
C ASN A 206 15.54 1.07 -0.71
N ILE A 207 15.23 0.01 0.02
CA ILE A 207 14.01 -0.77 -0.21
C ILE A 207 12.85 -0.08 0.50
N ILE A 208 11.90 0.47 -0.27
CA ILE A 208 10.76 1.23 0.26
C ILE A 208 9.49 0.40 0.08
N TRP A 209 9.07 -0.25 1.15
CA TRP A 209 7.89 -1.12 1.15
C TRP A 209 6.57 -0.37 1.15
N THR A 210 6.53 0.79 1.79
CA THR A 210 5.30 1.59 1.88
C THR A 210 5.60 3.08 1.93
N ILE A 211 4.72 3.87 1.33
CA ILE A 211 4.72 5.33 1.38
C ILE A 211 3.36 5.77 1.92
N PHE A 212 3.38 6.68 2.87
CA PHE A 212 2.19 7.31 3.41
C PHE A 212 2.35 8.83 3.43
N ALA A 213 1.52 9.55 2.68
CA ALA A 213 1.43 11.01 2.72
C ALA A 213 0.30 11.40 3.68
N ASP A 214 0.63 12.15 4.73
CA ASP A 214 -0.36 12.58 5.72
C ASP A 214 -1.01 13.93 5.34
N ARG A 215 -2.04 14.31 6.09
CA ARG A 215 -2.80 15.55 5.84
C ARG A 215 -2.01 16.83 6.14
N GLU A 216 -0.93 16.72 6.89
CA GLU A 216 0.01 17.80 7.20
C GLU A 216 1.14 17.91 6.17
N HIS A 217 1.02 17.19 5.04
CA HIS A 217 2.01 17.11 3.96
C HIS A 217 3.36 16.49 4.38
N ASN A 218 3.37 15.68 5.44
CA ASN A 218 4.53 14.84 5.72
C ASN A 218 4.45 13.58 4.85
N VAL A 219 5.59 13.15 4.35
CA VAL A 219 5.75 11.86 3.65
C VAL A 219 6.52 10.92 4.56
N TRP A 220 5.93 9.78 4.81
CA TRP A 220 6.45 8.72 5.65
C TRP A 220 6.83 7.53 4.77
N LEU A 221 8.03 7.01 4.95
CA LEU A 221 8.58 5.91 4.17
C LEU A 221 8.89 4.75 5.11
N GLY A 222 8.19 3.63 4.93
CA GLY A 222 8.52 2.36 5.56
C GLY A 222 9.53 1.61 4.71
N THR A 223 10.69 1.34 5.29
CA THR A 223 11.80 0.73 4.58
C THR A 223 12.15 -0.63 5.15
N ASP A 224 13.11 -1.30 4.51
CA ASP A 224 13.68 -2.55 5.00
C ASP A 224 14.45 -2.38 6.32
N TYR A 225 14.80 -1.13 6.68
CA TYR A 225 15.50 -0.81 7.91
C TYR A 225 15.02 0.50 8.52
N GLY A 226 13.84 0.47 9.16
CA GLY A 226 13.28 1.61 9.88
C GLY A 226 12.35 2.50 9.04
N ILE A 227 12.06 3.67 9.58
CA ILE A 227 11.16 4.66 9.00
C ILE A 227 11.92 5.94 8.72
N SER A 228 11.72 6.49 7.54
CA SER A 228 12.15 7.82 7.16
C SER A 228 10.95 8.75 6.98
N MET A 229 11.09 10.01 7.34
CA MET A 229 10.04 11.00 7.19
C MET A 229 10.61 12.34 6.69
N PHE A 230 9.93 12.97 5.76
CA PHE A 230 10.25 14.32 5.34
C PHE A 230 8.97 15.14 5.12
N ARG A 231 9.12 16.45 5.28
CA ARG A 231 8.14 17.43 4.82
C ARG A 231 8.57 17.97 3.47
N HIS A 232 7.61 18.40 2.68
CA HIS A 232 7.91 19.14 1.47
C HIS A 232 8.88 20.30 1.80
N ASN A 233 10.00 20.37 1.09
CA ASN A 233 11.11 21.33 1.30
C ASN A 233 11.84 21.25 2.65
N SER A 234 11.78 20.13 3.37
CA SER A 234 12.54 19.95 4.60
C SER A 234 13.50 18.77 4.55
N VAL A 235 14.43 18.78 5.50
CA VAL A 235 15.42 17.71 5.68
C VAL A 235 14.74 16.40 6.05
N LEU A 236 15.21 15.32 5.46
CA LEU A 236 14.77 13.96 5.78
C LEU A 236 15.14 13.63 7.23
N ARG A 237 14.20 13.06 7.98
CA ARG A 237 14.39 12.66 9.37
C ARG A 237 14.21 11.15 9.52
N HIS A 238 15.11 10.54 10.26
CA HIS A 238 14.95 9.17 10.73
C HIS A 238 14.14 9.13 12.01
N ILE A 239 13.22 8.20 12.11
CA ILE A 239 12.49 7.92 13.34
C ILE A 239 13.13 6.68 13.96
N PRO A 240 13.84 6.84 15.10
CA PRO A 240 14.55 5.73 15.74
C PRO A 240 13.56 4.81 16.47
N ILE A 241 12.86 3.96 15.72
CA ILE A 241 11.85 3.05 16.27
C ILE A 241 12.45 2.10 17.31
N SER A 242 13.69 1.67 17.15
CA SER A 242 14.40 0.84 18.15
C SER A 242 14.48 1.49 19.53
N GLN A 243 14.59 2.81 19.59
CA GLN A 243 14.57 3.56 20.86
C GLN A 243 13.18 3.65 21.47
N ILE A 244 12.13 3.56 20.62
CA ILE A 244 10.73 3.63 21.07
C ILE A 244 10.24 2.25 21.53
N THR A 245 10.63 1.19 20.84
CA THR A 245 10.14 -0.17 21.12
C THR A 245 11.07 -0.99 22.02
N GLY A 246 12.31 -0.55 22.22
CA GLY A 246 13.32 -1.29 22.98
C GLY A 246 13.81 -2.58 22.29
N THR A 247 13.35 -2.85 21.06
CA THR A 247 13.80 -4.01 20.25
C THR A 247 14.94 -3.58 19.34
N GLY A 248 16.13 -4.13 19.57
CA GLY A 248 17.39 -3.65 19.00
C GLY A 248 17.68 -4.02 17.54
N GLU A 249 16.79 -4.66 16.80
CA GLU A 249 17.08 -5.13 15.44
C GLU A 249 15.98 -4.80 14.43
N GLY A 250 16.44 -4.58 13.19
CA GLY A 250 15.74 -4.11 12.02
C GLY A 250 14.28 -4.51 11.85
N ASN A 251 13.40 -3.56 12.01
CA ASN A 251 12.01 -3.69 11.63
C ASN A 251 11.84 -3.27 10.17
N GLN A 252 11.34 -4.18 9.36
CA GLN A 252 10.83 -3.87 8.04
C GLN A 252 9.40 -3.37 8.20
N PHE A 253 9.09 -2.22 7.60
CA PHE A 253 7.77 -1.62 7.68
C PHE A 253 7.04 -1.71 6.34
N TYR A 254 5.99 -2.49 6.32
CA TYR A 254 5.21 -2.80 5.11
C TYR A 254 3.93 -1.98 4.96
N SER A 255 3.42 -1.41 6.06
CA SER A 255 2.19 -0.63 6.03
C SER A 255 2.21 0.52 7.01
N MET A 256 1.57 1.60 6.64
CA MET A 256 1.38 2.78 7.48
C MET A 256 -0.03 3.31 7.31
N LEU A 257 -0.58 3.83 8.41
CA LEU A 257 -1.89 4.43 8.44
C LEU A 257 -1.91 5.53 9.50
N ARG A 258 -2.62 6.60 9.24
CA ARG A 258 -3.09 7.52 10.27
C ARG A 258 -4.59 7.38 10.42
N ASP A 259 -5.05 7.09 11.63
CA ASP A 259 -6.45 6.92 11.92
C ASP A 259 -7.22 8.26 12.02
N THR A 260 -8.52 8.18 12.21
CA THR A 260 -9.40 9.37 12.34
C THR A 260 -9.13 10.16 13.61
N HIS A 261 -8.44 9.58 14.61
CA HIS A 261 -8.07 10.20 15.89
C HIS A 261 -6.67 10.84 15.83
N GLY A 262 -5.98 10.74 14.69
CA GLY A 262 -4.66 11.31 14.47
C GLY A 262 -3.50 10.43 14.93
N THR A 263 -3.75 9.20 15.34
CA THR A 263 -2.74 8.22 15.72
C THR A 263 -2.11 7.58 14.50
N TYR A 264 -0.79 7.45 14.46
CA TYR A 264 -0.06 6.72 13.44
C TYR A 264 0.08 5.25 13.84
N TRP A 265 -0.09 4.39 12.86
CA TRP A 265 0.04 2.95 13.00
C TRP A 265 1.05 2.44 11.97
N PHE A 266 2.05 1.71 12.43
CA PHE A 266 3.11 1.15 11.61
C PHE A 266 3.09 -0.36 11.74
N GLY A 267 2.82 -1.06 10.64
CA GLY A 267 2.85 -2.52 10.56
C GLY A 267 4.17 -3.01 10.01
N GLY A 268 4.81 -3.92 10.70
CA GLY A 268 6.11 -4.46 10.33
C GLY A 268 6.35 -5.89 10.80
N THR A 269 7.54 -6.42 10.54
CA THR A 269 7.93 -7.80 10.88
C THR A 269 7.79 -8.14 12.36
N ASN A 270 7.97 -7.15 13.24
CA ASN A 270 7.88 -7.34 14.69
C ASN A 270 6.53 -6.90 15.27
N GLY A 271 5.50 -6.81 14.42
CA GLY A 271 4.14 -6.51 14.82
C GLY A 271 3.68 -5.08 14.49
N LEU A 272 2.71 -4.60 15.26
CA LEU A 272 2.06 -3.31 15.07
C LEU A 272 2.54 -2.31 16.12
N ILE A 273 2.96 -1.12 15.66
CA ILE A 273 3.36 -0.02 16.53
C ILE A 273 2.29 1.06 16.46
N ARG A 274 1.77 1.45 17.62
CA ARG A 274 0.93 2.62 17.82
C ARG A 274 1.78 3.82 18.21
N PHE A 275 1.70 4.89 17.46
CA PHE A 275 2.50 6.08 17.68
C PHE A 275 1.59 7.31 17.80
N THR A 276 1.52 7.88 18.99
CA THR A 276 0.69 9.04 19.32
C THR A 276 1.49 10.31 19.55
N ALA A 277 2.81 10.26 19.46
CA ALA A 277 3.65 11.40 19.81
C ALA A 277 3.55 12.51 18.78
N LEU A 278 3.25 13.65 19.29
CA LEU A 278 3.31 14.93 18.65
C LEU A 278 4.76 15.26 18.29
N MET A 279 5.02 15.44 17.02
CA MET A 279 6.21 16.16 16.62
C MET A 279 5.93 17.65 16.84
N HIS A 280 6.11 18.11 18.07
CA HIS A 280 6.27 19.51 18.38
C HIS A 280 7.75 19.85 18.20
N GLY A 281 8.06 20.70 17.26
CA GLY A 281 9.38 21.26 17.07
C GLY A 281 9.45 22.10 15.83
#